data_23458925089ebdc99f3447a585ca89d9
#
_entry.id   23458925089ebdc99f3447a585ca89d9
#
_cell.length_a   1.000
_cell.length_b   1.000
_cell.length_c   1.000
_cell.angle_alpha   90.00
_cell.angle_beta   90.00
_cell.angle_gamma   90.00
#
_symmetry.space_group_name_H-M   'P 1'
#
loop_
_entity.id
_entity.type
_entity.pdbx_description
1 polymer ?
#
loop_
_entity_poly.entity_id
_entity_poly.type
_entity_poly.pdbx_seq_one_letter_code
_entity_poly.pdbx_strand_id
1 'polypeptide(L)'
;VRSLCYDYTEIFTGIWIVEKKMTGYPNKNGGYQAWTADLQLIATDAPSGNRIMSECLEIAEMLIKKNISYGDSALSPMRLFAQSDSVEQLKVRIDDKLNRIKNSQGFAGDNDIDDLIGYLILLRIAMSKV
;
A
#
# COMPACT_ATOMS: atom_id res chain seq x y z
N VAL A 1 -18.40 7.79 4.50
CA VAL A 1 -16.99 7.67 4.10
C VAL A 1 -16.80 8.52 2.87
N ARG A 2 -16.25 9.70 3.03
CA ARG A 2 -15.86 10.52 1.89
C ARG A 2 -14.66 9.85 1.22
N SER A 3 -14.89 9.25 0.07
CA SER A 3 -13.88 8.96 -0.92
C SER A 3 -13.04 10.22 -1.12
N LEU A 4 -11.74 10.15 -0.80
CA LEU A 4 -10.79 11.14 -1.25
C LEU A 4 -10.62 10.96 -2.76
N CYS A 5 -11.59 11.46 -3.52
CA CYS A 5 -11.39 11.78 -4.90
C CYS A 5 -10.48 13.00 -4.91
N TYR A 6 -9.21 12.82 -5.22
CA TYR A 6 -8.36 13.95 -5.58
C TYR A 6 -8.86 14.46 -6.92
N ASP A 7 -9.53 15.62 -6.86
CA ASP A 7 -9.91 16.40 -8.03
C ASP A 7 -8.64 17.06 -8.58
N TYR A 8 -8.03 16.45 -9.57
CA TYR A 8 -6.93 17.02 -10.33
C TYR A 8 -7.46 17.71 -11.61
N THR A 9 -8.40 18.59 -11.45
CA THR A 9 -8.86 19.45 -12.53
C THR A 9 -7.96 20.67 -12.61
N GLU A 10 -6.96 20.63 -13.36
CA GLU A 10 -6.26 21.80 -13.97
C GLU A 10 -4.77 21.65 -14.08
N ILE A 11 -4.19 20.72 -14.80
CA ILE A 11 -2.79 20.98 -15.28
C ILE A 11 -2.45 20.13 -16.50
N PHE A 12 -2.96 19.69 -17.40
CA PHE A 12 -2.45 19.14 -18.69
C PHE A 12 -3.53 18.41 -19.51
N THR A 13 -3.61 18.75 -20.79
CA THR A 13 -4.50 18.16 -21.80
C THR A 13 -4.33 16.65 -22.05
N GLY A 14 -3.35 15.99 -21.44
CA GLY A 14 -3.19 14.53 -21.40
C GLY A 14 -3.90 13.84 -20.23
N ILE A 15 -4.27 14.59 -19.20
CA ILE A 15 -4.86 14.08 -17.95
C ILE A 15 -6.35 13.71 -18.12
N TRP A 16 -7.00 14.26 -19.11
CA TRP A 16 -8.43 14.04 -19.36
C TRP A 16 -8.80 12.57 -19.62
N ILE A 17 -7.87 11.79 -20.17
CA ILE A 17 -8.04 10.34 -20.40
C ILE A 17 -7.91 9.59 -19.09
N VAL A 18 -7.10 10.09 -18.16
CA VAL A 18 -6.85 9.49 -16.85
C VAL A 18 -8.04 9.69 -15.91
N GLU A 19 -8.65 10.89 -15.89
CA GLU A 19 -9.82 11.18 -15.04
C GLU A 19 -11.02 10.28 -15.33
N LYS A 20 -11.30 10.03 -16.61
CA LYS A 20 -12.45 9.21 -17.00
C LYS A 20 -12.26 7.71 -16.67
N LYS A 21 -11.02 7.28 -16.44
CA LYS A 21 -10.66 5.88 -16.14
C LYS A 21 -10.49 5.59 -14.65
N MET A 22 -10.15 6.60 -13.83
CA MET A 22 -9.92 6.42 -12.39
C MET A 22 -11.17 6.58 -11.52
N THR A 23 -12.32 6.90 -12.08
CA THR A 23 -13.58 7.05 -11.33
C THR A 23 -14.23 5.73 -10.89
N GLY A 24 -13.61 4.60 -11.17
CA GLY A 24 -14.07 3.31 -10.71
C GLY A 24 -13.02 2.65 -9.82
N TYR A 25 -13.18 2.70 -8.51
CA TYR A 25 -12.64 1.63 -7.68
C TYR A 25 -13.03 0.30 -8.32
N PRO A 26 -12.11 -0.68 -8.41
CA PRO A 26 -12.44 -1.96 -9.03
C PRO A 26 -13.69 -2.51 -8.35
N ASN A 27 -14.75 -2.57 -9.11
CA ASN A 27 -15.94 -3.31 -8.76
C ASN A 27 -15.49 -4.73 -8.38
N LYS A 28 -16.03 -5.29 -7.32
CA LYS A 28 -15.72 -6.61 -6.78
C LYS A 28 -15.75 -7.75 -7.82
N ASN A 29 -16.18 -7.48 -9.04
CA ASN A 29 -16.44 -8.42 -10.11
C ASN A 29 -15.43 -8.40 -11.27
N GLY A 30 -14.15 -8.08 -11.04
CA GLY A 30 -13.12 -8.31 -12.06
C GLY A 30 -12.30 -7.10 -12.51
N GLY A 31 -12.39 -5.98 -11.81
CA GLY A 31 -11.75 -4.73 -12.21
C GLY A 31 -10.22 -4.65 -12.08
N TYR A 32 -9.55 -5.61 -11.44
CA TYR A 32 -8.09 -5.54 -11.25
C TYR A 32 -7.30 -5.58 -12.55
N GLN A 33 -7.69 -6.41 -13.52
CA GLN A 33 -6.97 -6.52 -14.78
C GLN A 33 -7.11 -5.28 -15.66
N ALA A 34 -8.31 -4.70 -15.72
CA ALA A 34 -8.54 -3.46 -16.45
C ALA A 34 -7.81 -2.28 -15.79
N TRP A 35 -7.83 -2.22 -14.47
CA TRP A 35 -7.15 -1.17 -13.72
C TRP A 35 -5.63 -1.24 -13.83
N THR A 36 -5.04 -2.44 -13.81
CA THR A 36 -3.60 -2.62 -14.01
C THR A 36 -3.16 -2.27 -15.43
N ALA A 37 -3.98 -2.57 -16.45
CA ALA A 37 -3.71 -2.18 -17.84
C ALA A 37 -3.75 -0.65 -18.00
N ASP A 38 -4.74 0.02 -17.39
CA ASP A 38 -4.84 1.48 -17.42
C ASP A 38 -3.68 2.14 -16.67
N LEU A 39 -3.27 1.59 -15.53
CA LEU A 39 -2.12 2.06 -14.77
C LEU A 39 -0.82 1.89 -15.57
N GLN A 40 -0.70 0.81 -16.33
CA GLN A 40 0.46 0.56 -17.18
C GLN A 40 0.57 1.57 -18.32
N LEU A 41 -0.57 2.00 -18.91
CA LEU A 41 -0.59 3.09 -19.90
C LEU A 41 -0.14 4.41 -19.29
N ILE A 42 -0.61 4.74 -18.09
CA ILE A 42 -0.20 5.96 -17.37
C ILE A 42 1.29 5.91 -17.03
N ALA A 43 1.79 4.76 -16.63
CA ALA A 43 3.19 4.57 -16.25
C ALA A 43 4.16 4.84 -17.41
N THR A 44 3.74 4.61 -18.67
CA THR A 44 4.59 4.92 -19.84
C THR A 44 4.83 6.40 -20.04
N ASP A 45 3.91 7.25 -19.61
CA ASP A 45 4.00 8.70 -19.78
C ASP A 45 4.82 9.40 -18.67
N ALA A 46 5.14 8.67 -17.59
CA ALA A 46 5.91 9.20 -16.47
C ALA A 46 7.40 8.78 -16.56
N PRO A 47 8.38 9.67 -16.30
CA PRO A 47 9.80 9.35 -16.40
C PRO A 47 10.25 8.12 -15.59
N SER A 48 9.62 7.86 -14.46
CA SER A 48 9.89 6.68 -13.60
C SER A 48 8.68 5.77 -13.42
N GLY A 49 7.64 5.94 -14.21
CA GLY A 49 6.35 5.27 -14.02
C GLY A 49 6.46 3.76 -14.00
N ASN A 50 7.15 3.15 -14.95
CA ASN A 50 7.34 1.70 -15.02
C ASN A 50 8.15 1.16 -13.83
N ARG A 51 9.15 1.91 -13.35
CA ARG A 51 9.93 1.52 -12.16
C ARG A 51 9.09 1.59 -10.90
N ILE A 52 8.32 2.67 -10.72
CA ILE A 52 7.39 2.81 -9.58
C ILE A 52 6.40 1.65 -9.56
N MET A 53 5.84 1.31 -10.72
CA MET A 53 4.89 0.21 -10.81
C MET A 53 5.52 -1.13 -10.46
N SER A 54 6.74 -1.42 -10.94
CA SER A 54 7.48 -2.64 -10.62
C SER A 54 7.71 -2.77 -9.11
N GLU A 55 8.24 -1.74 -8.46
CA GLU A 55 8.49 -1.72 -7.02
C GLU A 55 7.20 -1.92 -6.21
N CYS A 56 6.11 -1.27 -6.61
CA CYS A 56 4.81 -1.46 -5.95
C CYS A 56 4.30 -2.90 -6.06
N LEU A 57 4.50 -3.56 -7.22
CA LEU A 57 4.10 -4.95 -7.42
C LEU A 57 4.94 -5.91 -6.59
N GLU A 58 6.25 -5.69 -6.46
CA GLU A 58 7.13 -6.50 -5.60
C GLU A 58 6.72 -6.39 -4.12
N ILE A 59 6.44 -5.18 -3.64
CA ILE A 59 5.94 -4.96 -2.28
C ILE A 59 4.58 -5.64 -2.08
N ALA A 60 3.68 -5.53 -3.05
CA ALA A 60 2.36 -6.17 -2.97
C ALA A 60 2.49 -7.70 -2.89
N GLU A 61 3.34 -8.30 -3.71
CA GLU A 61 3.59 -9.75 -3.68
C GLU A 61 4.15 -10.20 -2.32
N MET A 62 5.17 -9.51 -1.82
CA MET A 62 5.77 -9.79 -0.52
C MET A 62 4.74 -9.67 0.61
N LEU A 63 3.95 -8.60 0.61
CA LEU A 63 2.97 -8.34 1.65
C LEU A 63 1.83 -9.36 1.65
N ILE A 64 1.35 -9.77 0.48
CA ILE A 64 0.32 -10.80 0.32
C ILE A 64 0.85 -12.16 0.83
N LYS A 65 2.08 -12.55 0.47
CA LYS A 65 2.71 -13.78 0.95
C LYS A 65 2.85 -13.78 2.48
N LYS A 66 3.29 -12.67 3.08
CA LYS A 66 3.36 -12.51 4.54
C LYS A 66 1.97 -12.59 5.19
N ASN A 67 0.97 -11.95 4.59
CA ASN A 67 -0.41 -11.99 5.11
C ASN A 67 -0.97 -13.42 5.13
N ILE A 68 -0.75 -14.20 4.08
CA ILE A 68 -1.13 -15.61 4.03
C ILE A 68 -0.41 -16.41 5.13
N SER A 69 0.91 -16.22 5.27
CA SER A 69 1.74 -16.96 6.22
C SER A 69 1.38 -16.65 7.68
N TYR A 70 1.01 -15.42 7.98
CA TYR A 70 0.71 -14.94 9.34
C TYR A 70 -0.79 -14.92 9.69
N GLY A 71 -1.66 -15.39 8.78
CA GLY A 71 -3.10 -15.49 9.05
C GLY A 71 -3.76 -14.14 9.31
N ASP A 72 -3.40 -13.10 8.57
CA ASP A 72 -3.93 -11.73 8.69
C ASP A 72 -3.70 -11.08 10.08
N SER A 73 -2.73 -11.55 10.84
CA SER A 73 -2.50 -11.12 12.23
C SER A 73 -2.25 -9.62 12.42
N ALA A 74 -1.78 -8.92 11.39
CA ALA A 74 -1.57 -7.47 11.46
C ALA A 74 -2.88 -6.66 11.46
N LEU A 75 -3.89 -7.12 10.73
CA LEU A 75 -5.21 -6.48 10.65
C LEU A 75 -6.23 -7.10 11.61
N SER A 76 -6.00 -8.33 12.04
CA SER A 76 -6.86 -9.08 12.96
C SER A 76 -6.02 -9.70 14.08
N PRO A 77 -5.43 -8.88 14.98
CA PRO A 77 -4.54 -9.36 16.03
C PRO A 77 -5.27 -10.21 17.07
N MET A 78 -4.58 -11.22 17.60
CA MET A 78 -5.14 -12.15 18.56
C MET A 78 -5.44 -11.52 19.93
N ARG A 79 -4.74 -10.47 20.33
CA ARG A 79 -4.94 -9.69 21.57
C ARG A 79 -4.89 -10.52 22.87
N LEU A 80 -4.01 -11.51 22.95
CA LEU A 80 -3.85 -12.29 24.17
C LEU A 80 -3.18 -11.49 25.30
N PHE A 81 -2.13 -10.77 24.98
CA PHE A 81 -1.39 -9.94 25.91
C PHE A 81 -1.62 -8.45 25.67
N ALA A 82 -1.49 -8.01 24.41
CA ALA A 82 -1.73 -6.62 24.01
C ALA A 82 -3.22 -6.40 23.71
N GLN A 83 -3.83 -5.47 24.44
CA GLN A 83 -5.25 -5.13 24.28
C GLN A 83 -5.49 -4.00 23.25
N SER A 84 -4.43 -3.40 22.74
CA SER A 84 -4.53 -2.35 21.75
C SER A 84 -5.13 -2.84 20.43
N ASP A 85 -5.77 -1.95 19.69
CA ASP A 85 -6.32 -2.25 18.37
C ASP A 85 -5.24 -2.43 17.30
N SER A 86 -5.63 -2.85 16.10
CA SER A 86 -4.70 -3.10 15.00
C SER A 86 -3.96 -1.84 14.55
N VAL A 87 -4.59 -0.68 14.63
CA VAL A 87 -3.99 0.61 14.25
C VAL A 87 -2.82 0.95 15.18
N GLU A 88 -3.02 0.87 16.51
CA GLU A 88 -1.96 1.13 17.49
C GLU A 88 -0.84 0.09 17.42
N GLN A 89 -1.17 -1.19 17.23
CA GLN A 89 -0.16 -2.23 17.05
C GLN A 89 0.69 -2.02 15.79
N LEU A 90 0.09 -1.58 14.69
CA LEU A 90 0.82 -1.25 13.46
C LEU A 90 1.72 -0.02 13.64
N LYS A 91 1.27 1.02 14.36
CA LYS A 91 2.10 2.19 14.69
C LYS A 91 3.34 1.80 15.48
N VAL A 92 3.21 0.92 16.48
CA VAL A 92 4.37 0.40 17.23
C VAL A 92 5.37 -0.28 16.31
N ARG A 93 4.90 -1.12 15.38
CA ARG A 93 5.78 -1.80 14.41
C ARG A 93 6.48 -0.82 13.46
N ILE A 94 5.80 0.25 13.07
CA ILE A 94 6.39 1.33 12.26
C ILE A 94 7.49 2.04 13.05
N ASP A 95 7.23 2.39 14.31
CA ASP A 95 8.22 3.02 15.20
C ASP A 95 9.46 2.12 15.36
N ASP A 96 9.29 0.82 15.55
CA ASP A 96 10.39 -0.15 15.64
C ASP A 96 11.24 -0.16 14.35
N LYS A 97 10.62 -0.16 13.18
CA LYS A 97 11.35 -0.12 11.91
C LYS A 97 12.09 1.20 11.71
N LEU A 98 11.46 2.31 12.03
CA LEU A 98 12.10 3.63 11.97
C LEU A 98 13.31 3.71 12.91
N ASN A 99 13.19 3.16 14.12
CA ASN A 99 14.28 3.11 15.07
C ASN A 99 15.45 2.26 14.55
N ARG A 100 15.20 1.11 13.94
CA ARG A 100 16.22 0.27 13.32
C ARG A 100 16.92 0.97 12.16
N ILE A 101 16.17 1.61 11.28
CA ILE A 101 16.72 2.40 10.17
C ILE A 101 17.60 3.54 10.69
N LYS A 102 17.12 4.29 11.68
CA LYS A 102 17.87 5.39 12.31
C LYS A 102 19.20 4.93 12.90
N ASN A 103 19.21 3.76 13.56
CA ASN A 103 20.38 3.25 14.24
C ASN A 103 21.27 2.37 13.33
N SER A 104 20.95 2.25 12.06
CA SER A 104 21.64 1.38 11.09
C SER A 104 21.80 -0.07 11.60
N GLN A 105 20.85 -0.55 12.38
CA GLN A 105 20.83 -1.89 12.96
C GLN A 105 19.99 -2.82 12.08
N GLY A 106 20.54 -3.23 10.93
CA GLY A 106 19.90 -4.25 10.10
C GLY A 106 20.15 -5.65 10.69
N PHE A 107 19.14 -6.51 10.61
CA PHE A 107 19.28 -7.95 10.81
C PHE A 107 19.48 -8.62 9.45
N ALA A 108 20.41 -9.58 9.35
CA ALA A 108 20.65 -10.28 8.10
C ALA A 108 19.37 -10.98 7.60
N GLY A 109 18.97 -10.66 6.37
CA GLY A 109 17.74 -11.20 5.76
C GLY A 109 16.49 -10.35 5.94
N ASP A 110 16.50 -9.29 6.77
CA ASP A 110 15.41 -8.32 6.89
C ASP A 110 15.67 -7.12 6.00
N ASN A 111 14.64 -6.70 5.27
CA ASN A 111 14.60 -5.42 4.58
C ASN A 111 13.69 -4.45 5.33
N ASP A 112 14.29 -3.57 6.14
CA ASP A 112 13.53 -2.64 6.98
C ASP A 112 12.72 -1.63 6.17
N ILE A 113 13.15 -1.27 4.97
CA ILE A 113 12.43 -0.38 4.07
C ILE A 113 11.17 -1.06 3.51
N ASP A 114 11.31 -2.28 3.00
CA ASP A 114 10.18 -3.05 2.48
C ASP A 114 9.15 -3.34 3.57
N ASP A 115 9.61 -3.72 4.76
CA ASP A 115 8.74 -3.93 5.92
C ASP A 115 8.03 -2.64 6.35
N LEU A 116 8.72 -1.49 6.35
CA LEU A 116 8.13 -0.20 6.67
C LEU A 116 7.03 0.17 5.66
N ILE A 117 7.29 0.01 4.37
CA ILE A 117 6.29 0.25 3.31
C ILE A 117 5.10 -0.68 3.53
N GLY A 118 5.33 -1.96 3.80
CA GLY A 118 4.29 -2.94 4.08
C GLY A 118 3.42 -2.54 5.28
N TYR A 119 4.01 -2.13 6.40
CA TYR A 119 3.25 -1.67 7.56
C TYR A 119 2.46 -0.39 7.31
N LEU A 120 2.98 0.54 6.49
CA LEU A 120 2.24 1.74 6.11
C LEU A 120 1.03 1.41 5.24
N ILE A 121 1.14 0.44 4.32
CA ILE A 121 0.01 -0.05 3.52
C ILE A 121 -1.04 -0.69 4.45
N LEU A 122 -0.63 -1.56 5.38
CA LEU A 122 -1.52 -2.20 6.34
C LEU A 122 -2.19 -1.17 7.26
N LEU A 123 -1.46 -0.17 7.72
CA LEU A 123 -2.01 0.94 8.51
C LEU A 123 -3.11 1.68 7.73
N ARG A 124 -2.85 2.01 6.47
CA ARG A 124 -3.85 2.64 5.60
C ARG A 124 -5.12 1.78 5.47
N ILE A 125 -4.98 0.46 5.32
CA ILE A 125 -6.12 -0.47 5.26
C ILE A 125 -6.87 -0.48 6.61
N ALA A 126 -6.15 -0.58 7.73
CA ALA A 126 -6.76 -0.58 9.06
C ALA A 126 -7.54 0.70 9.35
N MET A 127 -6.99 1.86 8.96
CA MET A 127 -7.65 3.17 9.12
C MET A 127 -8.86 3.34 8.20
N SER A 128 -8.91 2.68 7.04
CA SER A 128 -10.04 2.78 6.11
C SER A 128 -11.27 1.95 6.54
N LYS A 129 -11.10 1.07 7.51
CA LYS A 129 -12.19 0.23 8.07
C LYS A 129 -13.00 0.91 9.16
N VAL A 130 -12.62 2.13 9.52
CA VAL A 130 -13.29 2.91 10.58
C VAL A 130 -14.42 3.75 9.99
#